data_6e42f5d095a6666112f0ae27d8518c44
#
_entry.id   6e42f5d095a6666112f0ae27d8518c44
#
_cell.length_a   1.000
_cell.length_b   1.000
_cell.length_c   1.000
_cell.angle_alpha   90.00
_cell.angle_beta   90.00
_cell.angle_gamma   90.00
#
_symmetry.space_group_name_H-M   'P 1'
#
loop_
_entity.id
_entity.type
_entity.pdbx_description
1 polymer ?
#
loop_
_entity_poly.entity_id
_entity_poly.type
_entity_poly.pdbx_seq_one_letter_code
_entity_poly.pdbx_strand_id
1 'polypeptide(L)'
;MKSITSNLIRISTLLLVIAIFVSCKPRTKYDNYFKIGENVYEITHGGFINNGETEGGFKLDLRLYGENGSNFLSFNIVSTQAESIPSTTYNDFEGAWVLGYTETGSYTDRADINTGKLVISRSSDGYSIEIKCTNQYNTAIEGRFKGKLSIQDEDNLVHKIPDYVLPSEIYDEVTKYIPIHSGVTPPNMAGEYVSAPHALIYESYAEKPDSLQFYSDRYLGFLYANKQMNFYGKQYDSLENRYIEEIQYGVKITGSEDNFTCYYVVDGYVEGFYAQQSFIFSGKKTNAGLEDFHVAVILLENSGHPNMFPVNSYRVLKDYDGLAENNYWLSGKSGNNIAASKKNNAFDIWMK
;
A
#
# COMPACT_ATOMS: atom_id res chain seq x y z
N MET A 1 -12.96 -52.08 -56.75
CA MET A 1 -13.84 -51.31 -55.87
C MET A 1 -13.55 -51.45 -54.37
N LYS A 2 -12.88 -52.48 -53.86
CA LYS A 2 -12.60 -52.66 -52.40
C LYS A 2 -11.47 -51.79 -51.83
N SER A 3 -10.60 -51.19 -52.63
CA SER A 3 -9.45 -50.38 -52.17
C SER A 3 -9.76 -48.91 -51.87
N ILE A 4 -10.74 -48.30 -52.54
CA ILE A 4 -11.04 -46.89 -52.39
C ILE A 4 -11.84 -46.58 -51.10
N THR A 5 -12.74 -47.49 -50.71
CA THR A 5 -13.55 -47.34 -49.49
C THR A 5 -12.71 -47.45 -48.19
N SER A 6 -11.65 -48.29 -48.19
CA SER A 6 -10.75 -48.47 -47.07
C SER A 6 -9.91 -47.21 -46.79
N ASN A 7 -9.48 -46.51 -47.83
CA ASN A 7 -8.70 -45.27 -47.70
C ASN A 7 -9.55 -44.07 -47.25
N LEU A 8 -10.81 -43.98 -47.71
CA LEU A 8 -11.72 -42.93 -47.29
C LEU A 8 -12.09 -43.05 -45.80
N ILE A 9 -12.27 -44.26 -45.27
CA ILE A 9 -12.55 -44.47 -43.82
C ILE A 9 -11.33 -44.12 -42.99
N ARG A 10 -10.11 -44.43 -43.44
CA ARG A 10 -8.87 -44.08 -42.72
C ARG A 10 -8.60 -42.59 -42.67
N ILE A 11 -8.89 -41.85 -43.76
CA ILE A 11 -8.75 -40.38 -43.81
C ILE A 11 -9.82 -39.72 -42.96
N SER A 12 -11.05 -40.20 -42.95
CA SER A 12 -12.13 -39.66 -42.11
C SER A 12 -11.84 -39.86 -40.60
N THR A 13 -11.26 -41.03 -40.21
CA THR A 13 -10.88 -41.29 -38.83
C THR A 13 -9.70 -40.44 -38.38
N LEU A 14 -8.71 -40.19 -39.28
CA LEU A 14 -7.58 -39.34 -38.98
C LEU A 14 -7.99 -37.86 -38.81
N LEU A 15 -8.91 -37.36 -39.66
CA LEU A 15 -9.46 -35.99 -39.52
C LEU A 15 -10.30 -35.81 -38.26
N LEU A 16 -11.03 -36.84 -37.84
CA LEU A 16 -11.81 -36.81 -36.59
C LEU A 16 -10.89 -36.78 -35.36
N VAL A 17 -9.79 -37.54 -35.38
CA VAL A 17 -8.79 -37.54 -34.28
C VAL A 17 -8.07 -36.19 -34.20
N ILE A 18 -7.73 -35.58 -35.33
CA ILE A 18 -7.10 -34.23 -35.35
C ILE A 18 -8.09 -33.15 -34.81
N ALA A 19 -9.38 -33.26 -35.15
CA ALA A 19 -10.39 -32.32 -34.63
C ALA A 19 -10.58 -32.42 -33.10
N ILE A 20 -10.36 -33.59 -32.50
CA ILE A 20 -10.45 -33.77 -31.05
C ILE A 20 -9.23 -33.15 -30.35
N PHE A 21 -8.05 -33.17 -30.96
CA PHE A 21 -6.85 -32.59 -30.37
C PHE A 21 -6.80 -31.03 -30.47
N VAL A 22 -7.53 -30.43 -31.41
CA VAL A 22 -7.57 -28.94 -31.58
C VAL A 22 -8.53 -28.28 -30.60
N SER A 23 -9.40 -29.05 -29.91
CA SER A 23 -10.46 -28.51 -29.03
C SER A 23 -10.13 -28.48 -27.54
N CYS A 24 -9.04 -29.07 -27.09
CA CYS A 24 -8.64 -28.98 -25.69
C CYS A 24 -7.80 -27.71 -25.43
N LYS A 25 -8.42 -26.58 -25.24
CA LYS A 25 -7.76 -25.50 -24.49
C LYS A 25 -7.38 -26.08 -23.11
N PRO A 26 -6.14 -25.95 -22.66
CA PRO A 26 -5.78 -26.39 -21.32
C PRO A 26 -6.74 -25.74 -20.32
N ARG A 27 -7.48 -26.56 -19.59
CA ARG A 27 -8.35 -26.09 -18.53
C ARG A 27 -7.46 -25.43 -17.50
N THR A 28 -7.69 -24.15 -17.21
CA THR A 28 -7.03 -23.49 -16.08
C THR A 28 -7.35 -24.27 -14.81
N LYS A 29 -6.38 -24.41 -13.93
CA LYS A 29 -6.49 -25.11 -12.64
C LYS A 29 -7.64 -24.60 -11.78
N TYR A 30 -8.01 -23.31 -11.97
CA TYR A 30 -9.00 -22.60 -11.16
C TYR A 30 -10.23 -22.20 -11.99
N ASP A 31 -11.40 -22.18 -11.36
CA ASP A 31 -12.62 -21.69 -11.96
C ASP A 31 -12.64 -20.15 -12.00
N ASN A 32 -12.17 -19.50 -10.95
CA ASN A 32 -11.95 -18.06 -10.85
C ASN A 32 -10.43 -17.81 -10.86
N TYR A 33 -9.95 -17.01 -11.78
CA TYR A 33 -8.53 -16.75 -11.91
C TYR A 33 -8.25 -15.45 -12.67
N PHE A 34 -7.04 -14.93 -12.49
CA PHE A 34 -6.41 -14.04 -13.45
C PHE A 34 -5.05 -14.58 -13.89
N LYS A 35 -4.64 -14.20 -15.09
CA LYS A 35 -3.39 -14.61 -15.71
C LYS A 35 -2.61 -13.35 -16.10
N ILE A 36 -1.32 -13.31 -15.79
CA ILE A 36 -0.38 -12.25 -16.18
C ILE A 36 0.75 -12.92 -16.93
N GLY A 37 0.82 -12.70 -18.24
CA GLY A 37 1.72 -13.47 -19.10
C GLY A 37 1.39 -14.96 -19.03
N GLU A 38 2.33 -15.80 -18.58
CA GLU A 38 2.13 -17.24 -18.41
C GLU A 38 1.70 -17.65 -16.98
N ASN A 39 1.76 -16.73 -16.01
CA ASN A 39 1.45 -17.02 -14.61
C ASN A 39 -0.05 -16.93 -14.35
N VAL A 40 -0.60 -17.94 -13.67
CA VAL A 40 -2.02 -18.03 -13.32
C VAL A 40 -2.19 -17.95 -11.81
N TYR A 41 -3.06 -17.05 -11.37
CA TYR A 41 -3.39 -16.79 -9.97
C TYR A 41 -4.86 -17.07 -9.73
N GLU A 42 -5.18 -17.76 -8.65
CA GLU A 42 -6.56 -18.00 -8.23
C GLU A 42 -7.20 -16.70 -7.72
N ILE A 43 -8.49 -16.50 -8.02
CA ILE A 43 -9.33 -15.47 -7.37
C ILE A 43 -10.24 -16.19 -6.39
N THR A 44 -10.12 -15.88 -5.11
CA THR A 44 -10.92 -16.49 -4.04
C THR A 44 -12.17 -15.69 -3.71
N HIS A 45 -12.11 -14.36 -3.82
CA HIS A 45 -13.22 -13.46 -3.53
C HIS A 45 -13.10 -12.14 -4.26
N GLY A 46 -14.17 -11.37 -4.27
CA GLY A 46 -14.18 -10.02 -4.85
C GLY A 46 -15.08 -9.08 -4.06
N GLY A 47 -14.82 -7.80 -4.21
CA GLY A 47 -15.62 -6.74 -3.61
C GLY A 47 -15.43 -5.42 -4.34
N PHE A 48 -16.16 -4.39 -3.93
CA PHE A 48 -15.94 -3.04 -4.42
C PHE A 48 -16.18 -2.01 -3.33
N ILE A 49 -15.47 -0.89 -3.43
CA ILE A 49 -15.56 0.28 -2.57
C ILE A 49 -16.24 1.38 -3.36
N ASN A 50 -17.16 2.10 -2.73
CA ASN A 50 -17.73 3.30 -3.30
C ASN A 50 -16.94 4.54 -2.82
N ASN A 51 -16.17 5.13 -3.71
CA ASN A 51 -15.34 6.32 -3.45
C ASN A 51 -16.11 7.64 -3.67
N GLY A 52 -17.44 7.57 -3.69
CA GLY A 52 -18.33 8.74 -3.78
C GLY A 52 -18.81 9.07 -5.18
N GLU A 53 -19.52 10.20 -5.28
CA GLU A 53 -20.08 10.70 -6.54
C GLU A 53 -19.02 11.32 -7.44
N THR A 54 -19.17 11.11 -8.74
CA THR A 54 -18.34 11.71 -9.78
C THR A 54 -19.19 12.09 -11.00
N GLU A 55 -18.62 12.76 -11.97
CA GLU A 55 -19.30 13.02 -13.23
C GLU A 55 -19.70 11.70 -13.92
N GLY A 56 -21.01 11.50 -14.10
CA GLY A 56 -21.57 10.29 -14.72
C GLY A 56 -21.99 9.18 -13.76
N GLY A 57 -21.81 9.34 -12.42
CA GLY A 57 -22.26 8.35 -11.44
C GLY A 57 -21.43 8.27 -10.18
N PHE A 58 -21.03 7.05 -9.81
CA PHE A 58 -20.23 6.75 -8.60
C PHE A 58 -18.92 6.13 -9.02
N LYS A 59 -17.81 6.62 -8.44
CA LYS A 59 -16.48 6.02 -8.62
C LYS A 59 -16.40 4.77 -7.74
N LEU A 60 -16.34 3.60 -8.34
CA LEU A 60 -16.21 2.33 -7.64
C LEU A 60 -14.83 1.73 -7.88
N ASP A 61 -14.15 1.27 -6.82
CA ASP A 61 -12.93 0.47 -6.90
C ASP A 61 -13.31 -1.01 -6.79
N LEU A 62 -13.39 -1.70 -7.92
CA LEU A 62 -13.63 -3.14 -8.01
C LEU A 62 -12.33 -3.89 -7.76
N ARG A 63 -12.32 -4.78 -6.79
CA ARG A 63 -11.16 -5.60 -6.44
C ARG A 63 -11.48 -7.09 -6.48
N LEU A 64 -10.56 -7.85 -7.07
CA LEU A 64 -10.61 -9.31 -7.15
C LEU A 64 -9.36 -9.89 -6.52
N TYR A 65 -9.51 -10.57 -5.40
CA TYR A 65 -8.43 -11.03 -4.53
C TYR A 65 -8.09 -12.49 -4.74
N GLY A 66 -6.81 -12.79 -4.75
CA GLY A 66 -6.27 -14.13 -4.61
C GLY A 66 -6.27 -14.64 -3.17
N GLU A 67 -5.65 -15.78 -2.96
CA GLU A 67 -5.53 -16.41 -1.65
C GLU A 67 -4.82 -15.46 -0.66
N ASN A 68 -5.38 -15.33 0.55
CA ASN A 68 -4.90 -14.45 1.62
C ASN A 68 -4.76 -12.97 1.24
N GLY A 69 -5.43 -12.50 0.18
CA GLY A 69 -5.33 -11.11 -0.28
C GLY A 69 -3.97 -10.69 -0.83
N SER A 70 -2.99 -11.61 -0.89
CA SER A 70 -1.62 -11.29 -1.29
C SER A 70 -1.46 -10.90 -2.76
N ASN A 71 -2.42 -11.29 -3.60
CA ASN A 71 -2.48 -10.95 -5.01
C ASN A 71 -3.85 -10.42 -5.34
N PHE A 72 -3.95 -9.33 -6.08
CA PHE A 72 -5.25 -8.81 -6.49
C PHE A 72 -5.20 -8.00 -7.79
N LEU A 73 -6.35 -7.87 -8.42
CA LEU A 73 -6.63 -6.89 -9.47
C LEU A 73 -7.54 -5.81 -8.91
N SER A 74 -7.24 -4.57 -9.21
CA SER A 74 -8.05 -3.39 -8.87
C SER A 74 -8.44 -2.66 -10.15
N PHE A 75 -9.70 -2.18 -10.22
CA PHE A 75 -10.23 -1.42 -11.34
C PHE A 75 -11.12 -0.28 -10.84
N ASN A 76 -10.70 0.94 -11.08
CA ASN A 76 -11.52 2.13 -10.86
C ASN A 76 -12.48 2.31 -12.04
N ILE A 77 -13.77 2.13 -11.80
CA ILE A 77 -14.82 2.25 -12.79
C ILE A 77 -15.86 3.29 -12.36
N VAL A 78 -16.56 3.89 -13.33
CA VAL A 78 -17.72 4.76 -13.04
C VAL A 78 -18.99 3.95 -13.23
N SER A 79 -19.76 3.81 -12.15
CA SER A 79 -21.01 3.07 -12.10
C SER A 79 -22.19 4.03 -11.98
N THR A 80 -23.31 3.72 -12.61
CA THR A 80 -24.57 4.46 -12.41
C THR A 80 -25.26 4.17 -11.08
N GLN A 81 -24.73 3.24 -10.28
CA GLN A 81 -25.30 2.79 -9.00
C GLN A 81 -24.24 2.78 -7.92
N ALA A 82 -24.56 3.32 -6.74
CA ALA A 82 -23.67 3.43 -5.60
C ALA A 82 -23.32 2.08 -4.93
N GLU A 83 -24.31 1.17 -4.90
CA GLU A 83 -24.25 -0.08 -4.13
C GLU A 83 -24.17 -1.32 -5.02
N SER A 84 -23.96 -1.15 -6.30
CA SER A 84 -23.85 -2.28 -7.23
C SER A 84 -23.21 -1.89 -8.54
N ILE A 85 -22.68 -2.88 -9.24
CA ILE A 85 -22.10 -2.70 -10.57
C ILE A 85 -23.12 -3.22 -11.60
N PRO A 86 -23.63 -2.38 -12.50
CA PRO A 86 -24.57 -2.82 -13.52
C PRO A 86 -23.92 -3.74 -14.55
N SER A 87 -24.73 -4.56 -15.21
CA SER A 87 -24.28 -5.39 -16.32
C SER A 87 -23.92 -4.51 -17.52
N THR A 88 -22.63 -4.40 -17.82
CA THR A 88 -22.11 -3.63 -18.95
C THR A 88 -20.68 -4.02 -19.29
N THR A 89 -20.15 -3.42 -20.34
CA THR A 89 -18.73 -3.48 -20.69
C THR A 89 -18.06 -2.16 -20.36
N TYR A 90 -17.06 -2.19 -19.51
CA TYR A 90 -16.20 -1.05 -19.19
C TYR A 90 -14.95 -1.12 -20.09
N ASN A 91 -14.72 -0.08 -20.88
CA ASN A 91 -13.55 0.06 -21.74
C ASN A 91 -12.64 1.22 -21.28
N ASP A 92 -13.18 2.05 -20.38
CA ASP A 92 -12.50 3.19 -19.79
C ASP A 92 -12.45 2.97 -18.28
N PHE A 93 -11.27 2.73 -17.77
CA PHE A 93 -10.97 2.50 -16.37
C PHE A 93 -9.48 2.66 -16.10
N GLU A 94 -9.15 3.00 -14.90
CA GLU A 94 -7.80 2.86 -14.34
C GLU A 94 -7.73 1.59 -13.51
N GLY A 95 -6.61 0.89 -13.57
CA GLY A 95 -6.46 -0.34 -12.81
C GLY A 95 -5.01 -0.67 -12.51
N ALA A 96 -4.83 -1.64 -11.63
CA ALA A 96 -3.54 -2.20 -11.30
C ALA A 96 -3.64 -3.70 -10.99
N TRP A 97 -2.58 -4.44 -11.25
CA TRP A 97 -2.37 -5.73 -10.62
C TRP A 97 -1.27 -5.63 -9.57
N VAL A 98 -1.46 -6.35 -8.47
CA VAL A 98 -0.55 -6.37 -7.34
C VAL A 98 -0.27 -7.81 -6.95
N LEU A 99 1.00 -8.14 -6.77
CA LEU A 99 1.46 -9.47 -6.33
C LEU A 99 2.26 -9.36 -5.04
N GLY A 100 2.15 -10.41 -4.22
CA GLY A 100 2.89 -10.55 -2.98
C GLY A 100 2.56 -9.45 -1.96
N TYR A 101 1.30 -9.00 -1.95
CA TYR A 101 0.83 -8.01 -1.00
C TYR A 101 0.81 -8.62 0.40
N THR A 102 1.39 -7.92 1.37
CA THR A 102 1.45 -8.36 2.76
C THR A 102 0.49 -7.55 3.62
N GLU A 103 0.07 -8.09 4.75
CA GLU A 103 -0.74 -7.38 5.75
C GLU A 103 -0.08 -6.07 6.21
N THR A 104 1.24 -5.96 6.04
CA THR A 104 2.01 -4.76 6.36
C THR A 104 2.07 -3.72 5.23
N GLY A 105 1.25 -3.85 4.19
CA GLY A 105 1.14 -2.87 3.12
C GLY A 105 2.26 -2.86 2.08
N SER A 106 3.06 -3.93 1.99
CA SER A 106 4.07 -4.09 0.94
C SER A 106 3.58 -5.00 -0.17
N TYR A 107 4.13 -4.80 -1.37
CA TYR A 107 3.94 -5.71 -2.49
C TYR A 107 5.29 -6.03 -3.14
N THR A 108 5.43 -7.24 -3.69
CA THR A 108 6.65 -7.64 -4.40
C THR A 108 6.66 -7.13 -5.83
N ASP A 109 5.50 -6.98 -6.42
CA ASP A 109 5.34 -6.48 -7.79
C ASP A 109 3.99 -5.79 -7.99
N ARG A 110 3.97 -4.73 -8.81
CA ARG A 110 2.78 -4.00 -9.22
C ARG A 110 2.98 -3.46 -10.63
N ALA A 111 1.92 -3.47 -11.44
CA ALA A 111 1.88 -2.72 -12.68
C ALA A 111 0.50 -2.14 -12.94
N ASP A 112 0.48 -0.96 -13.54
CA ASP A 112 -0.75 -0.30 -13.93
C ASP A 112 -1.34 -0.97 -15.17
N ILE A 113 -2.68 -1.07 -15.19
CA ILE A 113 -3.45 -1.60 -16.29
C ILE A 113 -3.96 -0.40 -17.09
N ASN A 114 -3.45 -0.24 -18.31
CA ASN A 114 -3.66 0.99 -19.07
C ASN A 114 -4.76 0.87 -20.13
N THR A 115 -5.03 -0.36 -20.61
CA THR A 115 -5.99 -0.57 -21.70
C THR A 115 -6.67 -1.92 -21.55
N GLY A 116 -7.86 -2.02 -22.12
CA GLY A 116 -8.59 -3.28 -22.18
C GLY A 116 -10.08 -3.16 -21.95
N LYS A 117 -10.69 -4.24 -21.53
CA LYS A 117 -12.12 -4.26 -21.21
C LYS A 117 -12.44 -5.20 -20.06
N LEU A 118 -13.42 -4.79 -19.26
CA LEU A 118 -14.12 -5.62 -18.30
C LEU A 118 -15.53 -5.85 -18.79
N VAL A 119 -15.93 -7.10 -18.96
CA VAL A 119 -17.32 -7.45 -19.26
C VAL A 119 -17.96 -7.95 -17.97
N ILE A 120 -18.89 -7.19 -17.44
CA ILE A 120 -19.56 -7.49 -16.17
C ILE A 120 -21.01 -7.86 -16.47
N SER A 121 -21.44 -9.02 -15.96
CA SER A 121 -22.83 -9.46 -15.97
C SER A 121 -23.27 -9.74 -14.54
N ARG A 122 -24.46 -9.24 -14.17
CA ARG A 122 -25.07 -9.44 -12.86
C ARG A 122 -26.30 -10.31 -12.98
N SER A 123 -26.46 -11.25 -12.06
CA SER A 123 -27.65 -12.12 -11.91
C SER A 123 -28.08 -12.19 -10.45
N SER A 124 -29.13 -12.95 -10.15
CA SER A 124 -29.56 -13.26 -8.78
C SER A 124 -28.45 -13.97 -7.97
N ASP A 125 -27.59 -14.73 -8.63
CA ASP A 125 -26.55 -15.56 -8.01
C ASP A 125 -25.23 -14.80 -7.78
N GLY A 126 -25.12 -13.56 -8.30
CA GLY A 126 -23.94 -12.72 -8.19
C GLY A 126 -23.47 -12.17 -9.52
N TYR A 127 -22.17 -12.01 -9.65
CA TYR A 127 -21.49 -11.40 -10.78
C TYR A 127 -20.71 -12.43 -11.59
N SER A 128 -20.64 -12.19 -12.90
CA SER A 128 -19.68 -12.81 -13.81
C SER A 128 -18.85 -11.70 -14.45
N ILE A 129 -17.54 -11.76 -14.26
CA ILE A 129 -16.59 -10.74 -14.73
C ILE A 129 -15.60 -11.42 -15.66
N GLU A 130 -15.48 -10.94 -16.88
CA GLU A 130 -14.42 -11.30 -17.82
C GLU A 130 -13.43 -10.14 -17.96
N ILE A 131 -12.15 -10.46 -17.90
CA ILE A 131 -11.04 -9.51 -17.90
C ILE A 131 -10.19 -9.76 -19.13
N LYS A 132 -9.97 -8.74 -19.96
CA LYS A 132 -9.04 -8.75 -21.09
C LYS A 132 -8.35 -7.40 -21.18
N CYS A 133 -7.19 -7.29 -20.60
CA CYS A 133 -6.45 -6.04 -20.40
C CYS A 133 -5.00 -6.19 -20.79
N THR A 134 -4.31 -5.08 -20.81
CA THR A 134 -2.85 -5.00 -21.03
C THR A 134 -2.28 -3.99 -20.03
N ASN A 135 -1.17 -4.35 -19.41
CA ASN A 135 -0.47 -3.47 -18.48
C ASN A 135 0.48 -2.49 -19.20
N GLN A 136 1.09 -1.59 -18.44
CA GLN A 136 2.06 -0.61 -18.92
C GLN A 136 3.30 -1.20 -19.63
N TYR A 137 3.56 -2.51 -19.46
CA TYR A 137 4.66 -3.23 -20.11
C TYR A 137 4.20 -4.07 -21.30
N ASN A 138 2.99 -3.83 -21.82
CA ASN A 138 2.33 -4.61 -22.87
C ASN A 138 2.14 -6.10 -22.55
N THR A 139 2.11 -6.45 -21.28
CA THR A 139 1.80 -7.83 -20.85
C THR A 139 0.29 -8.01 -20.79
N ALA A 140 -0.21 -9.07 -21.43
CA ALA A 140 -1.62 -9.40 -21.40
C ALA A 140 -2.06 -9.86 -20.01
N ILE A 141 -3.21 -9.36 -19.58
CA ILE A 141 -3.91 -9.75 -18.36
C ILE A 141 -5.27 -10.30 -18.77
N GLU A 142 -5.48 -11.56 -18.52
CA GLU A 142 -6.74 -12.26 -18.80
C GLU A 142 -7.27 -12.85 -17.52
N GLY A 143 -8.59 -12.87 -17.36
CA GLY A 143 -9.17 -13.47 -16.17
C GLY A 143 -10.67 -13.62 -16.25
N ARG A 144 -11.18 -14.35 -15.27
CA ARG A 144 -12.61 -14.46 -15.02
C ARG A 144 -12.87 -14.63 -13.54
N PHE A 145 -14.00 -14.07 -13.13
CA PHE A 145 -14.54 -14.24 -11.79
C PHE A 145 -16.02 -14.54 -11.89
N LYS A 146 -16.50 -15.48 -11.10
CA LYS A 146 -17.91 -15.74 -10.93
C LYS A 146 -18.20 -15.92 -9.44
N GLY A 147 -19.03 -15.03 -8.88
CA GLY A 147 -19.34 -15.05 -7.45
C GLY A 147 -20.05 -13.78 -7.00
N LYS A 148 -20.30 -13.69 -5.71
CA LYS A 148 -20.81 -12.48 -5.09
C LYS A 148 -19.69 -11.47 -4.93
N LEU A 149 -19.99 -10.19 -5.12
CA LEU A 149 -19.13 -9.09 -4.72
C LEU A 149 -19.66 -8.54 -3.40
N SER A 150 -18.80 -8.42 -2.41
CA SER A 150 -19.12 -7.69 -1.18
C SER A 150 -19.03 -6.19 -1.44
N ILE A 151 -19.96 -5.42 -0.89
CA ILE A 151 -19.75 -3.99 -0.71
C ILE A 151 -18.76 -3.92 0.45
N GLN A 152 -17.64 -3.30 0.20
CA GLN A 152 -16.61 -3.15 1.20
C GLN A 152 -16.70 -1.70 1.66
N ASP A 153 -16.95 -1.48 2.94
CA ASP A 153 -16.70 -0.18 3.53
C ASP A 153 -15.19 0.07 3.47
N GLU A 154 -14.80 1.29 3.17
CA GLU A 154 -13.40 1.69 3.20
C GLU A 154 -12.75 1.29 4.52
N ASP A 155 -13.50 1.34 5.62
CA ASP A 155 -13.10 0.89 6.96
C ASP A 155 -12.81 -0.61 7.09
N ASN A 156 -13.30 -1.48 6.20
CA ASN A 156 -13.10 -2.95 6.26
C ASN A 156 -12.04 -3.48 5.30
N LEU A 157 -11.65 -2.71 4.29
CA LEU A 157 -10.49 -3.00 3.42
C LEU A 157 -9.25 -2.26 3.88
N VAL A 158 -9.40 -1.53 4.94
CA VAL A 158 -8.35 -0.75 5.54
C VAL A 158 -7.22 -1.70 5.89
N HIS A 159 -6.09 -1.56 5.18
CA HIS A 159 -4.84 -1.82 5.83
C HIS A 159 -4.76 -0.81 6.99
N LYS A 160 -5.48 -1.14 8.03
CA LYS A 160 -5.35 -0.54 9.34
C LYS A 160 -3.88 -0.63 9.67
N ILE A 161 -3.30 0.44 10.13
CA ILE A 161 -1.96 0.34 10.72
C ILE A 161 -1.99 -0.85 11.70
N PRO A 162 -1.09 -1.84 11.55
CA PRO A 162 -1.10 -3.00 12.42
C PRO A 162 -0.97 -2.63 13.90
N ASP A 163 -1.59 -3.37 14.78
CA ASP A 163 -1.54 -3.14 16.24
C ASP A 163 -0.11 -3.12 16.80
N TYR A 164 0.84 -3.79 16.14
CA TYR A 164 2.25 -3.73 16.52
C TYR A 164 2.94 -2.40 16.13
N VAL A 165 2.25 -1.50 15.40
CA VAL A 165 2.72 -0.15 15.05
C VAL A 165 1.93 0.91 15.80
N LEU A 166 0.61 0.79 15.82
CA LEU A 166 -0.31 1.66 16.55
C LEU A 166 -1.27 0.79 17.35
N PRO A 167 -0.96 0.54 18.63
CA PRO A 167 -1.80 -0.29 19.49
C PRO A 167 -3.24 0.18 19.55
N SER A 168 -4.19 -0.77 19.46
CA SER A 168 -5.62 -0.48 19.45
C SER A 168 -6.10 0.28 20.70
N GLU A 169 -5.43 0.09 21.84
CA GLU A 169 -5.74 0.75 23.10
C GLU A 169 -5.54 2.28 23.05
N ILE A 170 -4.66 2.78 22.20
CA ILE A 170 -4.37 4.21 22.06
C ILE A 170 -4.77 4.77 20.67
N TYR A 171 -5.32 3.94 19.79
CA TYR A 171 -5.65 4.32 18.42
C TYR A 171 -6.52 5.59 18.37
N ASP A 172 -7.64 5.59 19.07
CA ASP A 172 -8.58 6.72 19.09
C ASP A 172 -7.98 8.00 19.69
N GLU A 173 -7.00 7.88 20.58
CA GLU A 173 -6.32 9.03 21.16
C GLU A 173 -5.28 9.61 20.21
N VAL A 174 -4.46 8.77 19.58
CA VAL A 174 -3.42 9.19 18.62
C VAL A 174 -4.04 9.84 17.40
N THR A 175 -5.12 9.25 16.88
CA THR A 175 -5.78 9.73 15.65
C THR A 175 -6.52 11.08 15.80
N LYS A 176 -6.65 11.60 17.03
CA LYS A 176 -7.07 12.99 17.25
C LYS A 176 -6.04 14.03 16.76
N TYR A 177 -4.79 13.63 16.64
CA TYR A 177 -3.66 14.53 16.38
C TYR A 177 -2.94 14.22 15.06
N ILE A 178 -3.07 13.01 14.51
CA ILE A 178 -2.48 12.62 13.25
C ILE A 178 -3.53 11.88 12.40
N PRO A 179 -3.82 12.33 11.18
CA PRO A 179 -4.70 11.59 10.27
C PRO A 179 -4.04 10.27 9.87
N ILE A 180 -4.82 9.18 9.83
CA ILE A 180 -4.37 7.88 9.34
C ILE A 180 -5.07 7.61 8.02
N HIS A 181 -4.29 7.62 6.94
CA HIS A 181 -4.79 7.35 5.60
C HIS A 181 -4.59 5.88 5.28
N SER A 182 -5.70 5.21 5.13
CA SER A 182 -5.75 3.82 4.74
C SER A 182 -5.91 3.69 3.23
N GLY A 183 -5.71 2.50 2.71
CA GLY A 183 -5.83 2.21 1.30
C GLY A 183 -4.58 1.54 0.73
N VAL A 184 -4.74 1.00 -0.48
CA VAL A 184 -3.70 0.16 -1.13
C VAL A 184 -3.09 0.83 -2.35
N THR A 185 -3.48 2.08 -2.63
CA THR A 185 -2.98 2.86 -3.76
C THR A 185 -2.34 4.18 -3.30
N PRO A 186 -1.35 4.13 -2.36
CA PRO A 186 -0.70 5.33 -1.89
C PRO A 186 0.01 6.06 -3.03
N PRO A 187 0.22 7.38 -2.93
CA PRO A 187 0.99 8.12 -3.90
C PRO A 187 2.43 7.63 -3.95
N ASN A 188 3.13 7.93 -5.05
CA ASN A 188 4.56 7.71 -5.12
C ASN A 188 5.28 8.71 -4.19
N MET A 189 5.80 8.22 -3.08
CA MET A 189 6.48 9.01 -2.08
C MET A 189 7.93 9.37 -2.42
N ALA A 190 8.51 8.80 -3.49
CA ALA A 190 9.90 9.08 -3.85
C ALA A 190 10.16 10.60 -3.94
N GLY A 191 11.13 11.05 -3.17
CA GLY A 191 11.46 12.47 -3.05
C GLY A 191 12.21 12.80 -1.77
N GLU A 192 12.64 14.02 -1.66
CA GLU A 192 13.34 14.57 -0.51
C GLU A 192 12.60 15.81 -0.03
N TYR A 193 12.39 15.93 1.28
CA TYR A 193 11.56 16.95 1.88
C TYR A 193 12.22 17.51 3.14
N VAL A 194 11.80 18.69 3.57
CA VAL A 194 12.14 19.28 4.86
C VAL A 194 10.87 19.76 5.56
N SER A 195 10.66 19.32 6.80
CA SER A 195 9.64 19.85 7.68
C SER A 195 10.29 20.94 8.55
N ALA A 196 9.91 22.20 8.32
CA ALA A 196 10.48 23.38 8.94
C ALA A 196 9.48 24.54 8.96
N PRO A 197 9.02 25.01 10.14
CA PRO A 197 9.41 24.57 11.48
C PRO A 197 8.71 23.27 11.91
N HIS A 198 9.46 22.38 12.53
CA HIS A 198 8.94 21.12 13.06
C HIS A 198 8.48 21.30 14.51
N ALA A 199 7.19 21.16 14.75
CA ALA A 199 6.57 21.51 16.01
C ALA A 199 5.92 20.32 16.73
N LEU A 200 6.13 20.23 18.06
CA LEU A 200 5.39 19.31 18.92
C LEU A 200 3.98 19.87 19.13
N ILE A 201 2.96 19.06 18.83
CA ILE A 201 1.56 19.43 19.02
C ILE A 201 0.91 18.65 20.16
N TYR A 202 1.44 17.48 20.51
CA TYR A 202 0.94 16.67 21.63
C TYR A 202 1.98 15.66 22.13
N GLU A 203 1.99 15.42 23.44
CA GLU A 203 2.64 14.27 24.07
C GLU A 203 1.79 13.75 25.25
N SER A 204 1.73 12.40 25.39
CA SER A 204 0.80 11.75 26.31
C SER A 204 1.31 11.67 27.77
N TYR A 205 2.57 11.98 28.01
CA TYR A 205 3.28 11.75 29.27
C TYR A 205 3.74 13.02 29.96
N ALA A 206 3.53 14.17 29.36
CA ALA A 206 3.81 15.46 29.98
C ALA A 206 2.52 16.25 30.19
N GLU A 207 2.52 17.11 31.22
CA GLU A 207 1.50 18.14 31.31
C GLU A 207 1.57 19.00 30.05
N LYS A 208 0.42 19.43 29.52
CA LYS A 208 0.35 20.22 28.29
C LYS A 208 1.34 21.39 28.40
N PRO A 209 2.29 21.51 27.48
CA PRO A 209 3.19 22.65 27.49
C PRO A 209 2.37 23.95 27.32
N ASP A 210 2.64 24.95 28.16
CA ASP A 210 1.98 26.25 28.08
C ASP A 210 2.28 27.00 26.77
N SER A 211 3.26 26.51 25.98
CA SER A 211 3.69 27.08 24.71
C SER A 211 4.04 25.96 23.72
N LEU A 212 3.83 26.26 22.45
CA LEU A 212 4.24 25.41 21.34
C LEU A 212 5.75 25.19 21.37
N GLN A 213 6.19 23.94 21.32
CA GLN A 213 7.60 23.60 21.29
C GLN A 213 8.04 23.34 19.84
N PHE A 214 9.10 24.02 19.42
CA PHE A 214 9.73 23.82 18.12
C PHE A 214 11.00 22.99 18.26
N TYR A 215 11.15 22.05 17.36
CA TYR A 215 12.36 21.23 17.20
C TYR A 215 13.14 21.68 15.96
N SER A 216 14.36 21.23 15.88
CA SER A 216 15.17 21.43 14.67
C SER A 216 14.48 20.83 13.45
N ASP A 217 14.71 21.43 12.29
CA ASP A 217 14.17 20.99 11.01
C ASP A 217 14.41 19.50 10.79
N ARG A 218 13.36 18.81 10.34
CA ARG A 218 13.45 17.39 10.03
C ARG A 218 13.54 17.19 8.52
N TYR A 219 14.61 16.62 8.08
CA TYR A 219 14.86 16.24 6.70
C TYR A 219 14.38 14.81 6.46
N LEU A 220 13.67 14.59 5.37
CA LEU A 220 13.02 13.34 5.01
C LEU A 220 13.42 12.97 3.59
N GLY A 221 13.78 11.72 3.36
CA GLY A 221 14.06 11.17 2.03
C GLY A 221 13.35 9.83 1.86
N PHE A 222 12.60 9.69 0.80
CA PHE A 222 11.97 8.44 0.41
C PHE A 222 12.54 8.00 -0.93
N LEU A 223 13.24 6.87 -0.94
CA LEU A 223 13.90 6.36 -2.14
C LEU A 223 13.47 4.92 -2.42
N TYR A 224 13.01 4.68 -3.65
CA TYR A 224 12.68 3.34 -4.09
C TYR A 224 13.94 2.61 -4.56
N ALA A 225 14.33 1.57 -3.86
CA ALA A 225 15.47 0.73 -4.19
C ALA A 225 15.23 -0.72 -3.81
N ASN A 226 15.76 -1.67 -4.59
CA ASN A 226 15.61 -3.10 -4.37
C ASN A 226 14.13 -3.56 -4.22
N LYS A 227 13.23 -2.98 -5.02
CA LYS A 227 11.79 -3.26 -5.01
C LYS A 227 11.08 -2.89 -3.70
N GLN A 228 11.64 -1.99 -2.92
CA GLN A 228 11.02 -1.50 -1.69
C GLN A 228 11.26 0.00 -1.50
N MET A 229 10.38 0.65 -0.75
CA MET A 229 10.57 2.02 -0.34
C MET A 229 11.48 2.07 0.88
N ASN A 230 12.51 2.90 0.84
CA ASN A 230 13.41 3.15 1.95
C ASN A 230 13.24 4.58 2.43
N PHE A 231 13.33 4.76 3.73
CA PHE A 231 13.29 6.07 4.37
C PHE A 231 14.68 6.46 4.87
N TYR A 232 15.00 7.73 4.69
CA TYR A 232 16.21 8.39 5.20
C TYR A 232 15.75 9.61 5.99
N GLY A 233 16.14 9.69 7.25
CA GLY A 233 15.85 10.82 8.13
C GLY A 233 17.12 11.52 8.56
N LYS A 234 17.01 12.84 8.81
CA LYS A 234 18.08 13.63 9.40
C LYS A 234 17.49 14.77 10.21
N GLN A 235 17.95 14.91 11.44
CA GLN A 235 17.55 15.99 12.32
C GLN A 235 18.74 16.43 13.18
N TYR A 236 18.86 17.74 13.43
CA TYR A 236 19.90 18.25 14.28
C TYR A 236 19.51 18.08 15.76
N ASP A 237 20.40 17.47 16.52
CA ASP A 237 20.30 17.37 17.97
C ASP A 237 21.13 18.49 18.60
N SER A 238 20.45 19.45 19.23
CA SER A 238 21.11 20.58 19.87
C SER A 238 21.83 20.21 21.18
N LEU A 239 21.42 19.14 21.85
CA LEU A 239 22.06 18.68 23.09
C LEU A 239 23.40 18.02 22.79
N GLU A 240 23.45 17.21 21.74
CA GLU A 240 24.65 16.51 21.30
C GLU A 240 25.47 17.29 20.28
N ASN A 241 24.97 18.45 19.83
CA ASN A 241 25.60 19.33 18.83
C ASN A 241 25.98 18.57 17.55
N ARG A 242 25.09 17.70 17.04
CA ARG A 242 25.29 16.87 15.85
C ARG A 242 23.99 16.56 15.14
N TYR A 243 24.10 16.11 13.89
CA TYR A 243 22.97 15.52 13.20
C TYR A 243 22.78 14.05 13.60
N ILE A 244 21.54 13.70 13.92
CA ILE A 244 21.09 12.30 14.00
C ILE A 244 20.60 11.91 12.62
N GLU A 245 21.16 10.85 12.07
CA GLU A 245 20.74 10.27 10.78
C GLU A 245 20.06 8.93 11.03
N GLU A 246 19.02 8.65 10.26
CA GLU A 246 18.15 7.49 10.39
C GLU A 246 17.99 6.85 9.01
N ILE A 247 18.08 5.52 8.94
CA ILE A 247 17.87 4.76 7.71
C ILE A 247 16.94 3.59 8.03
N GLN A 248 15.83 3.50 7.30
CA GLN A 248 14.90 2.39 7.40
C GLN A 248 14.64 1.79 6.03
N TYR A 249 14.82 0.47 5.92
CA TYR A 249 14.59 -0.27 4.69
C TYR A 249 13.21 -0.91 4.68
N GLY A 250 12.53 -0.84 3.54
CA GLY A 250 11.23 -1.49 3.37
C GLY A 250 10.13 -0.90 4.24
N VAL A 251 10.12 0.45 4.40
CA VAL A 251 9.02 1.13 5.10
C VAL A 251 7.69 0.86 4.41
N LYS A 252 6.64 0.79 5.20
CA LYS A 252 5.28 0.50 4.72
C LYS A 252 4.55 1.79 4.44
N ILE A 253 3.75 1.81 3.38
CA ILE A 253 2.95 2.97 3.01
C ILE A 253 1.54 2.50 2.69
N THR A 254 0.57 3.13 3.31
CA THR A 254 -0.87 3.01 3.00
C THR A 254 -1.38 4.34 2.49
N GLY A 255 -2.54 4.35 1.87
CA GLY A 255 -3.15 5.58 1.37
C GLY A 255 -3.91 5.38 0.07
N SER A 256 -4.53 6.44 -0.38
CA SER A 256 -5.25 6.52 -1.63
C SER A 256 -5.11 7.92 -2.24
N GLU A 257 -5.11 8.00 -3.56
CA GLU A 257 -4.92 9.26 -4.29
C GLU A 257 -3.61 9.94 -3.88
N ASP A 258 -3.68 11.15 -3.31
CA ASP A 258 -2.53 11.91 -2.84
C ASP A 258 -2.26 11.72 -1.33
N ASN A 259 -3.18 11.07 -0.60
CA ASN A 259 -3.05 10.89 0.84
C ASN A 259 -2.22 9.66 1.17
N PHE A 260 -1.37 9.78 2.20
CA PHE A 260 -0.49 8.68 2.60
C PHE A 260 -0.36 8.58 4.12
N THR A 261 -0.11 7.36 4.58
CA THR A 261 0.47 7.08 5.89
C THR A 261 1.64 6.11 5.70
N CYS A 262 2.84 6.51 6.10
CA CYS A 262 4.05 5.71 6.07
C CYS A 262 4.42 5.31 7.49
N TYR A 263 4.85 4.07 7.71
CA TYR A 263 5.23 3.63 9.05
C TYR A 263 6.31 2.55 9.04
N TYR A 264 7.01 2.49 10.16
CA TYR A 264 8.00 1.45 10.48
C TYR A 264 8.20 1.33 12.00
N VAL A 265 8.84 0.26 12.41
CA VAL A 265 9.18 -0.02 13.80
C VAL A 265 10.70 -0.12 13.92
N VAL A 266 11.24 0.46 14.97
CA VAL A 266 12.68 0.38 15.34
C VAL A 266 12.79 -0.30 16.68
N ASP A 267 13.79 -1.13 16.81
CA ASP A 267 14.17 -1.76 18.06
C ASP A 267 15.61 -1.44 18.44
N GLY A 268 15.91 -1.53 19.72
CA GLY A 268 17.24 -1.25 20.25
C GLY A 268 17.36 -1.54 21.74
N TYR A 269 18.44 -1.04 22.33
CA TYR A 269 18.72 -1.20 23.75
C TYR A 269 19.05 0.14 24.37
N VAL A 270 18.45 0.42 25.53
CA VAL A 270 18.73 1.57 26.38
C VAL A 270 19.26 1.04 27.69
N GLU A 271 20.49 1.37 28.07
CA GLU A 271 21.13 0.90 29.32
C GLU A 271 21.02 -0.64 29.54
N GLY A 272 20.98 -1.43 28.43
CA GLY A 272 20.85 -2.88 28.48
C GLY A 272 19.40 -3.41 28.46
N PHE A 273 18.40 -2.56 28.53
CA PHE A 273 17.00 -2.93 28.40
C PHE A 273 16.57 -2.85 26.94
N TYR A 274 15.88 -3.88 26.46
CA TYR A 274 15.29 -3.86 25.14
C TYR A 274 14.16 -2.83 25.07
N ALA A 275 14.13 -2.06 24.00
CA ALA A 275 13.09 -1.07 23.73
C ALA A 275 12.67 -1.13 22.26
N GLN A 276 11.41 -0.82 22.00
CA GLN A 276 10.86 -0.74 20.67
C GLN A 276 9.97 0.49 20.53
N GLN A 277 10.02 1.15 19.39
CA GLN A 277 9.15 2.29 19.07
C GLN A 277 8.72 2.24 17.61
N SER A 278 7.55 2.79 17.33
CA SER A 278 7.06 3.01 15.98
C SER A 278 7.14 4.47 15.58
N PHE A 279 7.32 4.68 14.27
CA PHE A 279 7.18 5.96 13.62
C PHE A 279 6.04 5.88 12.61
N ILE A 280 5.19 6.90 12.62
CA ILE A 280 4.07 7.04 11.70
C ILE A 280 4.18 8.44 11.09
N PHE A 281 4.29 8.51 9.77
CA PHE A 281 4.26 9.74 8.99
C PHE A 281 2.96 9.80 8.22
N SER A 282 2.29 10.95 8.20
CA SER A 282 1.03 11.08 7.51
C SER A 282 0.89 12.46 6.88
N GLY A 283 0.14 12.55 5.79
CA GLY A 283 -0.10 13.78 5.08
C GLY A 283 -0.59 13.56 3.66
N LYS A 284 -0.47 14.59 2.83
CA LYS A 284 -0.85 14.58 1.44
C LYS A 284 0.34 14.91 0.55
N LYS A 285 0.63 14.07 -0.44
CA LYS A 285 1.71 14.29 -1.41
C LYS A 285 1.25 15.23 -2.51
N THR A 286 1.97 16.33 -2.69
CA THR A 286 1.72 17.31 -3.74
C THR A 286 2.98 17.58 -4.55
N ASN A 287 2.87 18.39 -5.61
CA ASN A 287 4.03 18.84 -6.37
C ASN A 287 4.96 19.77 -5.58
N ALA A 288 4.43 20.48 -4.56
CA ALA A 288 5.20 21.37 -3.71
C ALA A 288 5.94 20.64 -2.57
N GLY A 289 5.45 19.48 -2.16
CA GLY A 289 6.00 18.74 -1.03
C GLY A 289 4.94 17.84 -0.36
N LEU A 290 5.01 17.73 0.97
CA LEU A 290 4.06 17.00 1.79
C LEU A 290 3.20 18.02 2.57
N GLU A 291 1.94 18.19 2.12
CA GLU A 291 0.96 19.03 2.81
C GLU A 291 0.41 18.31 4.05
N ASP A 292 0.04 19.07 5.07
CA ASP A 292 -0.51 18.58 6.34
C ASP A 292 0.34 17.45 6.95
N PHE A 293 1.66 17.62 6.89
CA PHE A 293 2.62 16.59 7.30
C PHE A 293 2.70 16.46 8.82
N HIS A 294 2.46 15.24 9.31
CA HIS A 294 2.51 14.87 10.72
C HIS A 294 3.45 13.70 10.96
N VAL A 295 3.98 13.63 12.17
CA VAL A 295 4.81 12.51 12.66
C VAL A 295 4.28 12.09 14.03
N ALA A 296 3.93 10.81 14.20
CA ALA A 296 3.73 10.23 15.53
C ALA A 296 4.88 9.28 15.85
N VAL A 297 5.33 9.31 17.10
CA VAL A 297 6.32 8.38 17.66
C VAL A 297 5.70 7.74 18.89
N ILE A 298 5.70 6.41 18.96
CA ILE A 298 5.02 5.63 20.00
C ILE A 298 6.00 4.65 20.62
N LEU A 299 6.10 4.63 21.96
CA LEU A 299 6.90 3.65 22.69
C LEU A 299 6.10 2.34 22.82
N LEU A 300 6.56 1.30 22.14
CA LEU A 300 5.88 -0.01 22.09
C LEU A 300 6.36 -1.00 23.16
N GLU A 301 7.66 -0.91 23.54
CA GLU A 301 8.29 -1.82 24.50
C GLU A 301 9.44 -1.08 25.22
N ASN A 302 9.62 -1.30 26.53
CA ASN A 302 10.70 -0.73 27.32
C ASN A 302 11.35 -1.74 28.27
N SER A 303 10.98 -3.02 28.20
CA SER A 303 11.45 -4.12 29.06
C SER A 303 11.46 -3.79 30.57
N GLY A 304 10.55 -2.90 30.99
CA GLY A 304 10.44 -2.48 32.40
C GLY A 304 11.55 -1.52 32.85
N HIS A 305 12.18 -0.78 31.93
CA HIS A 305 13.20 0.21 32.27
C HIS A 305 12.64 1.27 33.25
N PRO A 306 13.25 1.47 34.43
CA PRO A 306 12.65 2.27 35.51
C PRO A 306 12.55 3.77 35.19
N ASN A 307 13.45 4.28 34.33
CA ASN A 307 13.54 5.70 33.97
C ASN A 307 12.92 6.01 32.59
N MET A 308 12.38 5.03 31.88
CA MET A 308 11.62 5.29 30.64
C MET A 308 10.14 5.57 30.97
N PHE A 309 9.49 6.29 30.06
CA PHE A 309 8.04 6.46 30.09
C PHE A 309 7.33 5.11 29.94
N PRO A 310 6.06 5.00 30.33
CA PRO A 310 5.28 3.78 30.15
C PRO A 310 5.15 3.41 28.66
N VAL A 311 5.02 2.11 28.40
CA VAL A 311 4.60 1.60 27.08
C VAL A 311 3.28 2.27 26.67
N ASN A 312 3.09 2.50 25.38
CA ASN A 312 2.01 3.28 24.78
C ASN A 312 2.08 4.80 25.06
N SER A 313 3.19 5.30 25.64
CA SER A 313 3.47 6.73 25.59
C SER A 313 3.73 7.15 24.14
N TYR A 314 3.22 8.32 23.77
CA TYR A 314 3.38 8.82 22.40
C TYR A 314 3.50 10.34 22.35
N ARG A 315 4.09 10.82 21.27
CA ARG A 315 4.14 12.23 20.88
C ARG A 315 3.78 12.40 19.41
N VAL A 316 3.16 13.55 19.11
CA VAL A 316 2.84 13.92 17.73
C VAL A 316 3.44 15.28 17.42
N LEU A 317 4.14 15.34 16.31
CA LEU A 317 4.74 16.53 15.75
C LEU A 317 4.09 16.82 14.39
N LYS A 318 4.19 18.05 13.94
CA LYS A 318 3.77 18.44 12.59
C LYS A 318 4.71 19.44 11.95
N ASP A 319 4.60 19.58 10.66
CA ASP A 319 5.05 20.75 9.95
C ASP A 319 4.12 21.92 10.30
N TYR A 320 4.66 22.97 10.89
CA TYR A 320 3.83 24.01 11.51
C TYR A 320 3.20 24.97 10.50
N ASP A 321 3.87 25.25 9.38
CA ASP A 321 3.33 26.10 8.32
C ASP A 321 2.47 25.34 7.32
N GLY A 322 2.40 23.99 7.46
CA GLY A 322 1.50 23.14 6.72
C GLY A 322 2.10 22.50 5.47
N LEU A 323 3.38 22.74 5.17
CA LEU A 323 4.03 22.19 3.97
C LEU A 323 5.49 21.77 4.24
N ALA A 324 5.74 20.47 4.40
CA ALA A 324 7.10 19.97 4.33
C ALA A 324 7.59 20.05 2.86
N GLU A 325 8.36 21.09 2.57
CA GLU A 325 8.76 21.48 1.21
C GLU A 325 9.70 20.47 0.54
N ASN A 326 9.66 20.39 -0.78
CA ASN A 326 10.65 19.65 -1.54
C ASN A 326 12.07 20.17 -1.24
N ASN A 327 13.01 19.27 -1.03
CA ASN A 327 14.41 19.57 -0.73
C ASN A 327 15.32 18.56 -1.44
N TYR A 328 16.61 18.89 -1.59
CA TYR A 328 17.58 18.04 -2.31
C TYR A 328 18.81 17.75 -1.43
N TRP A 329 18.59 17.41 -0.17
CA TRP A 329 19.65 17.24 0.82
C TRP A 329 20.44 15.91 0.69
N LEU A 330 19.88 14.89 0.02
CA LEU A 330 20.57 13.63 -0.30
C LEU A 330 21.38 13.72 -1.62
N SER A 331 21.09 14.73 -2.46
CA SER A 331 21.78 14.91 -3.73
C SER A 331 23.27 15.18 -3.50
N GLY A 332 24.12 14.21 -3.90
CA GLY A 332 25.57 14.20 -3.65
C GLY A 332 26.04 13.03 -2.77
N LYS A 333 25.17 12.35 -2.05
CA LYS A 333 25.48 11.09 -1.38
C LYS A 333 25.18 9.93 -2.36
N SER A 334 26.21 9.41 -3.03
CA SER A 334 26.08 8.16 -3.81
C SER A 334 25.56 7.08 -2.88
N GLY A 335 24.57 6.28 -3.33
CA GLY A 335 23.87 5.26 -2.52
C GLY A 335 24.78 4.21 -1.82
N ASN A 336 26.08 4.18 -2.17
CA ASN A 336 27.08 3.33 -1.51
C ASN A 336 27.83 4.04 -0.36
N ASN A 337 27.63 5.33 -0.14
CA ASN A 337 28.33 6.13 0.88
C ASN A 337 27.43 6.64 2.02
N ILE A 338 26.19 6.17 2.09
CA ILE A 338 25.37 6.36 3.29
C ILE A 338 25.87 5.28 4.27
N ALA A 339 27.02 5.55 4.89
CA ALA A 339 27.53 4.70 5.95
C ALA A 339 26.47 4.64 7.05
N ALA A 340 26.15 3.43 7.51
CA ALA A 340 25.37 3.25 8.72
C ALA A 340 26.00 4.12 9.81
N SER A 341 25.36 5.24 10.14
CA SER A 341 25.82 6.06 11.26
C SER A 341 25.80 5.17 12.50
N LYS A 342 26.74 5.37 13.40
CA LYS A 342 26.75 4.69 14.71
C LYS A 342 25.32 4.74 15.25
N LYS A 343 24.78 3.58 15.68
CA LYS A 343 23.47 3.48 16.33
C LYS A 343 23.38 4.55 17.41
N ASN A 344 22.77 5.67 17.06
CA ASN A 344 22.37 6.66 18.05
C ASN A 344 21.21 6.06 18.81
N ASN A 345 21.13 6.37 20.09
CA ASN A 345 20.06 5.83 20.91
C ASN A 345 18.75 6.58 20.58
N ALA A 346 18.03 6.10 19.56
CA ALA A 346 16.75 6.68 19.11
C ALA A 346 15.69 6.70 20.23
N PHE A 347 15.99 6.11 21.39
CA PHE A 347 15.10 5.99 22.53
C PHE A 347 15.34 7.03 23.62
N ASP A 348 16.35 7.90 23.50
CA ASP A 348 16.67 8.92 24.53
C ASP A 348 15.49 9.87 24.78
N ILE A 349 14.62 10.05 23.78
CA ILE A 349 13.38 10.84 23.91
C ILE A 349 12.37 10.26 24.92
N TRP A 350 12.55 9.00 25.36
CA TRP A 350 11.67 8.30 26.30
C TRP A 350 12.20 8.26 27.72
N MET A 351 13.36 8.85 27.98
CA MET A 351 13.92 8.92 29.35
C MET A 351 13.22 10.02 30.15
N LYS A 352 12.92 9.71 31.44
CA LYS A 352 12.28 10.62 32.41
C LYS A 352 13.28 11.66 32.93
#